data_d1f85e105a03bfcd3372cef84928c8d5
#
_entry.id   d1f85e105a03bfcd3372cef84928c8d5
#
_cell.length_a   1.000
_cell.length_b   1.000
_cell.length_c   1.000
_cell.angle_alpha   90.00
_cell.angle_beta   90.00
_cell.angle_gamma   90.00
#
_symmetry.space_group_name_H-M   'P 1'
#
loop_
_entity.id
_entity.type
_entity.pdbx_description
1 polymer ?
#
loop_
_entity_poly.entity_id
_entity_poly.type
_entity_poly.pdbx_seq_one_letter_code
_entity_poly.pdbx_strand_id
1 'polypeptide(L)'
;MQSFHFFQHPELDMMCVQQAAVADHPGFVWIDCVREDVVNRVDTWQKEIYEHTGISLNEYHIRDILNIEHPCAFDAMEDYDLLIFRKLITPDDHIENDENALEQHERVFGLTTSPVSLIYTEHVLISIREKGNHAIESYLSRIQNIMAK
;
A
#
# COMPACT_ATOMS: atom_id res chain seq x y z
N MET A 1 -1.77 -6.55 -7.03
CA MET A 1 -0.66 -5.59 -6.82
C MET A 1 -0.50 -4.72 -8.05
N GLN A 2 -0.46 -3.43 -7.86
CA GLN A 2 -0.29 -2.45 -8.93
C GLN A 2 0.98 -1.63 -8.67
N SER A 3 1.73 -1.33 -9.70
CA SER A 3 2.97 -0.54 -9.61
C SER A 3 2.88 0.69 -10.49
N PHE A 4 3.29 1.82 -9.94
CA PHE A 4 3.34 3.11 -10.65
C PHE A 4 4.72 3.71 -10.50
N HIS A 5 5.28 4.18 -11.61
CA HIS A 5 6.57 4.84 -11.63
C HIS A 5 6.39 6.33 -11.94
N PHE A 6 6.83 7.16 -11.02
CA PHE A 6 6.83 8.63 -11.14
C PHE A 6 8.23 9.09 -11.50
N PHE A 7 8.38 9.84 -12.58
CA PHE A 7 9.68 10.32 -13.03
C PHE A 7 9.58 11.70 -13.67
N GLN A 8 10.70 12.42 -13.70
CA GLN A 8 10.82 13.69 -14.39
C GLN A 8 11.04 13.43 -15.87
N HIS A 9 10.24 14.08 -16.73
CA HIS A 9 10.42 13.95 -18.17
C HIS A 9 11.79 14.52 -18.58
N PRO A 10 12.59 13.80 -19.40
CA PRO A 10 13.94 14.24 -19.74
C PRO A 10 14.03 15.60 -20.44
N GLU A 11 13.03 15.92 -21.27
CA GLU A 11 13.03 17.14 -22.11
C GLU A 11 12.02 18.18 -21.65
N LEU A 12 10.96 17.76 -20.92
CA LEU A 12 9.91 18.63 -20.44
C LEU A 12 10.00 18.74 -18.93
N ASP A 13 9.95 19.95 -18.41
CA ASP A 13 9.99 20.16 -16.96
C ASP A 13 8.64 19.79 -16.31
N MET A 14 8.30 18.50 -16.37
CA MET A 14 7.05 17.97 -15.84
C MET A 14 7.23 16.56 -15.26
N MET A 15 6.43 16.26 -14.26
CA MET A 15 6.36 14.93 -13.67
C MET A 15 5.48 14.02 -14.52
N CYS A 16 5.98 12.84 -14.81
CA CYS A 16 5.26 11.81 -15.54
C CYS A 16 4.98 10.61 -14.65
N VAL A 17 3.92 9.87 -14.98
CA VAL A 17 3.53 8.63 -14.30
C VAL A 17 3.33 7.55 -15.35
N GLN A 18 3.90 6.38 -15.10
CA GLN A 18 3.65 5.19 -15.91
C GLN A 18 3.36 3.98 -15.02
N GLN A 19 2.51 3.08 -15.48
CA GLN A 19 2.31 1.80 -14.81
C GLN A 19 3.41 0.85 -15.27
N ALA A 20 4.31 0.48 -14.35
CA ALA A 20 5.45 -0.36 -14.67
C ALA A 20 5.87 -1.21 -13.45
N ALA A 21 6.25 -2.44 -13.72
CA ALA A 21 6.80 -3.34 -12.69
C ALA A 21 8.26 -2.99 -12.36
N VAL A 22 9.00 -2.47 -13.34
CA VAL A 22 10.39 -2.06 -13.21
C VAL A 22 10.54 -0.63 -13.72
N ALA A 23 11.26 0.19 -12.97
CA ALA A 23 11.48 1.57 -13.34
C ALA A 23 12.53 1.69 -14.45
N ASP A 24 12.15 2.24 -15.60
CA ASP A 24 13.05 2.49 -16.72
C ASP A 24 13.87 3.79 -16.54
N HIS A 25 13.40 4.66 -15.66
CA HIS A 25 14.00 5.98 -15.39
C HIS A 25 14.18 6.17 -13.88
N PRO A 26 15.18 6.97 -13.46
CA PRO A 26 15.27 7.39 -12.06
C PRO A 26 13.99 8.11 -11.62
N GLY A 27 13.50 7.79 -10.45
CA GLY A 27 12.29 8.40 -9.93
C GLY A 27 11.78 7.68 -8.70
N PHE A 28 10.48 7.78 -8.50
CA PHE A 28 9.80 7.21 -7.35
C PHE A 28 8.84 6.11 -7.79
N VAL A 29 8.83 4.99 -7.09
CA VAL A 29 7.94 3.86 -7.37
C VAL A 29 6.93 3.71 -6.24
N TRP A 30 5.65 3.64 -6.58
CA TRP A 30 4.59 3.27 -5.66
C TRP A 30 4.00 1.92 -6.04
N ILE A 31 4.01 0.97 -5.10
CA ILE A 31 3.41 -0.35 -5.25
C ILE A 31 2.24 -0.44 -4.30
N ASP A 32 1.03 -0.58 -4.83
CA ASP A 32 -0.19 -0.72 -4.04
C ASP A 32 -0.62 -2.18 -3.95
N CYS A 33 -0.83 -2.66 -2.74
CA CYS A 33 -1.19 -4.04 -2.44
C CYS A 33 -2.50 -4.09 -1.67
N VAL A 34 -3.38 -4.98 -2.05
CA VAL A 34 -4.56 -5.32 -1.27
C VAL A 34 -4.18 -6.39 -0.25
N ARG A 35 -4.48 -6.12 1.01
CA ARG A 35 -4.09 -6.99 2.14
C ARG A 35 -4.53 -8.44 1.95
N GLU A 36 -5.73 -8.67 1.47
CA GLU A 36 -6.26 -10.02 1.22
C GLU A 36 -5.38 -10.81 0.25
N ASP A 37 -4.92 -10.17 -0.83
CA ASP A 37 -4.01 -10.80 -1.79
C ASP A 37 -2.65 -11.13 -1.15
N VAL A 38 -2.16 -10.25 -0.29
CA VAL A 38 -0.90 -10.48 0.45
C VAL A 38 -1.03 -11.68 1.39
N VAL A 39 -2.11 -11.74 2.16
CA VAL A 39 -2.38 -12.84 3.11
C VAL A 39 -2.42 -14.19 2.40
N ASN A 40 -3.01 -14.25 1.21
CA ASN A 40 -3.19 -15.50 0.48
C ASN A 40 -1.91 -16.00 -0.21
N ARG A 41 -0.89 -15.15 -0.36
CA ARG A 41 0.35 -15.51 -1.07
C ARG A 41 1.59 -14.81 -0.52
N VAL A 42 1.78 -14.87 0.77
CA VAL A 42 2.84 -14.13 1.50
C VAL A 42 4.24 -14.36 0.91
N ASP A 43 4.61 -15.61 0.67
CA ASP A 43 5.96 -15.94 0.18
C ASP A 43 6.20 -15.40 -1.24
N THR A 44 5.23 -15.54 -2.11
CA THR A 44 5.28 -15.01 -3.49
C THR A 44 5.33 -13.49 -3.48
N TRP A 45 4.53 -12.85 -2.62
CA TRP A 45 4.51 -11.40 -2.46
C TRP A 45 5.86 -10.86 -1.99
N GLN A 46 6.49 -11.52 -1.02
CA GLN A 46 7.81 -11.12 -0.54
C GLN A 46 8.86 -11.18 -1.65
N LYS A 47 8.82 -12.22 -2.49
CA LYS A 47 9.71 -12.34 -3.64
C LYS A 47 9.49 -11.22 -4.66
N GLU A 48 8.25 -10.92 -4.99
CA GLU A 48 7.89 -9.85 -5.91
C GLU A 48 8.38 -8.49 -5.39
N ILE A 49 8.18 -8.20 -4.11
CA ILE A 49 8.68 -6.97 -3.50
C ILE A 49 10.20 -6.88 -3.58
N TYR A 50 10.89 -7.96 -3.26
CA TYR A 50 12.36 -7.99 -3.36
C TYR A 50 12.85 -7.80 -4.79
N GLU A 51 12.23 -8.46 -5.75
CA GLU A 51 12.59 -8.35 -7.17
C GLU A 51 12.39 -6.93 -7.72
N HIS A 52 11.31 -6.26 -7.29
CA HIS A 52 10.98 -4.92 -7.77
C HIS A 52 11.70 -3.79 -7.04
N THR A 53 12.05 -3.97 -5.79
CA THR A 53 12.55 -2.89 -4.92
C THR A 53 13.89 -3.17 -4.26
N GLY A 54 14.31 -4.42 -4.19
CA GLY A 54 15.49 -4.84 -3.40
C GLY A 54 15.23 -4.88 -1.89
N ILE A 55 14.01 -4.60 -1.44
CA ILE A 55 13.67 -4.58 -0.01
C ILE A 55 13.39 -6.00 0.47
N SER A 56 14.14 -6.44 1.48
CA SER A 56 13.90 -7.68 2.21
C SER A 56 13.24 -7.35 3.54
N LEU A 57 11.97 -7.74 3.68
CA LEU A 57 11.18 -7.41 4.85
C LEU A 57 11.53 -8.30 6.05
N ASN A 58 11.60 -7.69 7.22
CA ASN A 58 11.77 -8.40 8.47
C ASN A 58 10.53 -9.25 8.77
N GLU A 59 10.73 -10.47 9.23
CA GLU A 59 9.66 -11.42 9.56
C GLU A 59 8.64 -10.87 10.56
N TYR A 60 9.10 -10.13 11.58
CA TYR A 60 8.22 -9.50 12.56
C TYR A 60 7.35 -8.43 11.92
N HIS A 61 7.89 -7.66 10.99
CA HIS A 61 7.12 -6.65 10.25
C HIS A 61 6.06 -7.29 9.36
N ILE A 62 6.36 -8.42 8.75
CA ILE A 62 5.37 -9.17 7.96
C ILE A 62 4.21 -9.62 8.85
N ARG A 63 4.50 -10.15 10.04
CA ARG A 63 3.46 -10.52 11.01
C ARG A 63 2.59 -9.32 11.41
N ASP A 64 3.22 -8.17 11.66
CA ASP A 64 2.51 -6.95 12.04
C ASP A 64 1.59 -6.47 10.90
N ILE A 65 2.07 -6.51 9.66
CA ILE A 65 1.30 -6.14 8.47
C ILE A 65 0.09 -7.07 8.27
N LEU A 66 0.25 -8.37 8.55
CA LEU A 66 -0.82 -9.36 8.39
C LEU A 66 -1.82 -9.34 9.55
N ASN A 67 -1.48 -8.73 10.67
CA ASN A 67 -2.35 -8.66 11.85
C ASN A 67 -3.35 -7.52 11.70
N ILE A 68 -4.61 -7.86 11.43
CA ILE A 68 -5.70 -6.89 11.25
C ILE A 68 -5.97 -6.04 12.51
N GLU A 69 -5.58 -6.52 13.68
CA GLU A 69 -5.77 -5.85 14.97
C GLU A 69 -4.55 -5.06 15.42
N HIS A 70 -3.48 -5.04 14.62
CA HIS A 70 -2.26 -4.35 15.01
C HIS A 70 -2.50 -2.86 15.25
N PRO A 71 -2.05 -2.31 16.39
CA PRO A 71 -2.21 -0.88 16.68
C PRO A 71 -1.34 -0.02 15.76
N CYS A 72 -1.59 1.28 15.78
CA CYS A 72 -0.71 2.23 15.10
C CYS A 72 0.73 2.08 15.61
N ALA A 73 1.68 2.01 14.68
CA ALA A 73 3.08 1.81 15.00
C ALA A 73 3.98 2.46 13.94
N PHE A 74 5.15 2.85 14.35
CA PHE A 74 6.21 3.32 13.47
C PHE A 74 7.51 2.63 13.86
N ASP A 75 8.22 2.08 12.88
CA ASP A 75 9.47 1.39 13.08
C ASP A 75 10.47 1.80 12.00
N ALA A 76 11.53 2.49 12.39
CA ALA A 76 12.59 2.91 11.50
C ALA A 76 13.67 1.84 11.43
N MET A 77 13.86 1.27 10.25
CA MET A 77 14.90 0.28 9.98
C MET A 77 16.01 0.94 9.14
N GLU A 78 17.13 0.21 8.99
CA GLU A 78 18.23 0.68 8.16
C GLU A 78 17.86 0.74 6.67
N ASP A 79 17.12 -0.26 6.20
CA ASP A 79 16.80 -0.43 4.77
C ASP A 79 15.44 0.15 4.37
N TYR A 80 14.53 0.34 5.31
CA TYR A 80 13.20 0.89 5.06
C TYR A 80 12.56 1.35 6.37
N ASP A 81 11.51 2.15 6.27
CA ASP A 81 10.64 2.51 7.39
C ASP A 81 9.29 1.82 7.23
N LEU A 82 8.69 1.42 8.34
CA LEU A 82 7.35 0.86 8.41
C LEU A 82 6.46 1.77 9.24
N LEU A 83 5.34 2.19 8.65
CA LEU A 83 4.27 2.90 9.35
C LEU A 83 2.98 2.10 9.22
N ILE A 84 2.37 1.80 10.36
CA ILE A 84 1.02 1.20 10.40
C ILE A 84 0.10 2.21 11.08
N PHE A 85 -0.99 2.58 10.42
CA PHE A 85 -2.01 3.41 11.01
C PHE A 85 -3.39 2.80 10.80
N ARG A 86 -4.35 3.25 11.59
CA ARG A 86 -5.72 2.75 11.51
C ARG A 86 -6.61 3.83 10.89
N LYS A 87 -7.21 3.48 9.76
CA LYS A 87 -8.16 4.34 9.05
C LYS A 87 -9.57 4.03 9.55
N LEU A 88 -10.36 5.06 9.82
CA LEU A 88 -11.79 4.90 10.08
C LEU A 88 -12.50 4.35 8.84
N ILE A 89 -13.34 3.34 9.05
CA ILE A 89 -14.23 2.85 8.00
C ILE A 89 -15.43 3.79 7.92
N THR A 90 -15.66 4.35 6.73
CA THR A 90 -16.73 5.31 6.46
C THR A 90 -17.74 4.70 5.49
N PRO A 91 -18.95 5.32 5.30
CA PRO A 91 -19.93 4.85 4.31
C PRO A 91 -19.39 4.80 2.87
N ASP A 92 -18.35 5.55 2.55
CA ASP A 92 -17.72 5.54 1.23
C ASP A 92 -16.84 4.31 1.01
N ASP A 93 -16.43 3.61 2.07
CA ASP A 93 -15.65 2.38 1.99
C ASP A 93 -16.56 1.19 1.64
N HIS A 94 -16.22 0.44 0.62
CA HIS A 94 -17.00 -0.73 0.17
C HIS A 94 -16.93 -1.93 1.12
N ILE A 95 -16.12 -1.86 2.16
CA ILE A 95 -16.00 -2.87 3.21
C ILE A 95 -17.31 -3.04 3.99
N GLU A 96 -18.09 -1.98 4.14
CA GLU A 96 -19.35 -1.98 4.91
C GLU A 96 -20.43 -2.89 4.36
N ASN A 97 -20.33 -3.30 3.10
CA ASN A 97 -21.27 -4.20 2.46
C ASN A 97 -21.04 -5.67 2.82
N ASP A 98 -19.96 -5.98 3.51
CA ASP A 98 -19.60 -7.32 3.96
C ASP A 98 -19.62 -7.38 5.49
N GLU A 99 -20.66 -7.97 6.07
CA GLU A 99 -20.82 -8.13 7.52
C GLU A 99 -19.66 -8.92 8.15
N ASN A 100 -19.12 -9.90 7.45
CA ASN A 100 -18.00 -10.71 7.93
C ASN A 100 -16.70 -9.88 7.98
N ALA A 101 -16.50 -8.96 7.04
CA ALA A 101 -15.35 -8.07 7.04
C ALA A 101 -15.39 -7.10 8.24
N LEU A 102 -16.59 -6.57 8.56
CA LEU A 102 -16.76 -5.67 9.70
C LEU A 102 -16.47 -6.33 11.04
N GLU A 103 -16.83 -7.60 11.20
CA GLU A 103 -16.55 -8.37 12.42
C GLU A 103 -15.04 -8.58 12.65
N GLN A 104 -14.25 -8.57 11.59
CA GLN A 104 -12.80 -8.76 11.64
C GLN A 104 -12.03 -7.48 11.99
N HIS A 105 -12.69 -6.31 11.96
CA HIS A 105 -12.03 -5.04 12.22
C HIS A 105 -12.13 -4.62 13.68
N GLU A 106 -11.03 -4.07 14.20
CA GLU A 106 -10.99 -3.56 15.56
C GLU A 106 -11.85 -2.30 15.71
N ARG A 107 -12.60 -2.23 16.82
CA ARG A 107 -13.37 -1.04 17.20
C ARG A 107 -12.57 -0.21 18.19
N VAL A 108 -12.36 1.05 17.84
CA VAL A 108 -11.72 2.04 18.71
C VAL A 108 -12.77 3.11 19.08
N PHE A 109 -13.06 3.28 20.38
CA PHE A 109 -14.08 4.19 20.90
C PHE A 109 -15.45 4.04 20.21
N GLY A 110 -15.86 2.81 19.92
CA GLY A 110 -17.12 2.51 19.22
C GLY A 110 -17.05 2.72 17.71
N LEU A 111 -15.91 3.09 17.15
CA LEU A 111 -15.67 3.24 15.72
C LEU A 111 -14.99 2.03 15.14
N THR A 112 -15.35 1.64 13.91
CA THR A 112 -14.70 0.56 13.19
C THR A 112 -13.52 1.13 12.39
N THR A 113 -12.36 0.49 12.49
CA THR A 113 -11.15 0.91 11.79
C THR A 113 -10.54 -0.24 11.00
N SER A 114 -9.76 0.09 9.96
CA SER A 114 -8.95 -0.88 9.23
C SER A 114 -7.49 -0.45 9.19
N PRO A 115 -6.54 -1.41 9.23
CA PRO A 115 -5.14 -1.06 9.19
C PRO A 115 -4.70 -0.71 7.76
N VAL A 116 -3.80 0.26 7.66
CA VAL A 116 -3.05 0.57 6.45
C VAL A 116 -1.58 0.53 6.81
N SER A 117 -0.81 -0.26 6.10
CA SER A 117 0.64 -0.36 6.29
C SER A 117 1.35 0.31 5.14
N LEU A 118 2.33 1.14 5.46
CA LEU A 118 3.21 1.79 4.50
C LEU A 118 4.65 1.37 4.78
N ILE A 119 5.28 0.82 3.77
CA ILE A 119 6.72 0.51 3.79
C ILE A 119 7.35 1.48 2.80
N TYR A 120 8.34 2.25 3.23
CA TYR A 120 8.89 3.25 2.35
C TYR A 120 10.39 3.47 2.54
N THR A 121 10.99 3.93 1.47
CA THR A 121 12.35 4.42 1.39
C THR A 121 12.32 5.80 0.71
N GLU A 122 13.48 6.35 0.43
CA GLU A 122 13.57 7.60 -0.32
C GLU A 122 12.93 7.51 -1.73
N HIS A 123 12.94 6.33 -2.35
CA HIS A 123 12.50 6.15 -3.74
C HIS A 123 11.33 5.17 -3.92
N VAL A 124 10.86 4.56 -2.86
CA VAL A 124 9.82 3.52 -2.94
C VAL A 124 8.77 3.73 -1.86
N LEU A 125 7.51 3.55 -2.23
CA LEU A 125 6.40 3.42 -1.30
C LEU A 125 5.64 2.12 -1.62
N ILE A 126 5.46 1.29 -0.61
CA ILE A 126 4.62 0.10 -0.71
C ILE A 126 3.45 0.31 0.26
N SER A 127 2.24 0.33 -0.25
CA SER A 127 1.02 0.43 0.55
C SER A 127 0.31 -0.92 0.61
N ILE A 128 -0.10 -1.33 1.79
CA ILE A 128 -0.92 -2.51 2.02
C ILE A 128 -2.20 -2.05 2.72
N ARG A 129 -3.33 -2.22 2.07
CA ARG A 129 -4.62 -1.72 2.53
C ARG A 129 -5.72 -2.73 2.28
N GLU A 130 -6.87 -2.54 2.92
CA GLU A 130 -8.05 -3.34 2.66
C GLU A 130 -8.63 -3.05 1.27
N LYS A 131 -9.20 -4.07 0.66
CA LYS A 131 -10.02 -3.90 -0.54
C LYS A 131 -11.20 -2.98 -0.20
N GLY A 132 -11.50 -2.02 -1.07
CA GLY A 132 -12.58 -1.07 -0.85
C GLY A 132 -12.20 0.16 -0.04
N ASN A 133 -10.94 0.33 0.32
CA ASN A 133 -10.45 1.57 0.94
C ASN A 133 -10.65 2.73 -0.05
N HIS A 134 -11.68 3.55 0.20
CA HIS A 134 -12.12 4.59 -0.73
C HIS A 134 -11.01 5.62 -1.01
N ALA A 135 -10.28 6.04 0.01
CA ALA A 135 -9.24 7.07 -0.15
C ALA A 135 -8.16 6.62 -1.14
N ILE A 136 -7.65 5.40 -1.00
CA ILE A 136 -6.60 4.86 -1.87
C ILE A 136 -7.17 4.56 -3.26
N GLU A 137 -8.33 3.92 -3.35
CA GLU A 137 -8.94 3.58 -4.65
C GLU A 137 -9.31 4.85 -5.45
N SER A 138 -9.78 5.89 -4.79
CA SER A 138 -10.02 7.20 -5.42
C SER A 138 -8.72 7.81 -5.97
N TYR A 139 -7.64 7.69 -5.23
CA TYR A 139 -6.33 8.19 -5.67
C TYR A 139 -5.80 7.40 -6.86
N LEU A 140 -5.93 6.08 -6.85
CA LEU A 140 -5.57 5.22 -7.98
C LEU A 140 -6.36 5.58 -9.25
N SER A 141 -7.65 5.83 -9.12
CA SER A 141 -8.48 6.26 -10.24
C SER A 141 -8.00 7.58 -10.86
N ARG A 142 -7.58 8.53 -10.02
CA ARG A 142 -7.03 9.80 -10.48
C ARG A 142 -5.73 9.60 -11.25
N ILE A 143 -4.83 8.75 -10.76
CA ILE A 143 -3.57 8.41 -11.45
C ILE A 143 -3.85 7.76 -12.79
N GLN A 144 -4.76 6.80 -12.86
CA GLN A 144 -5.15 6.14 -14.10
C GLN A 144 -5.72 7.13 -15.12
N ASN A 145 -6.53 8.09 -14.67
CA ASN A 145 -7.05 9.15 -15.54
C ASN A 145 -5.95 10.07 -16.07
N ILE A 146 -4.93 10.37 -15.28
CA ILE A 146 -3.76 11.16 -15.70
C ILE A 146 -2.97 10.40 -16.76
N MET A 147 -2.74 9.10 -16.56
CA MET A 147 -2.02 8.26 -17.54
C MET A 147 -2.76 8.10 -18.85
N ALA A 148 -4.10 8.10 -18.84
CA ALA A 148 -4.94 7.95 -20.02
C ALA A 148 -4.96 9.20 -20.92
N LYS A 149 -4.49 10.33 -20.42
CA LYS A 149 -4.38 11.59 -21.17
C LYS A 149 -3.00 11.71 -21.79
#